data_b7ba12d8fc29021b47f2f63f0bf8102d
#
_entry.id   b7ba12d8fc29021b47f2f63f0bf8102d
#
_cell.length_a   1.000
_cell.length_b   1.000
_cell.length_c   1.000
_cell.angle_alpha   90.00
_cell.angle_beta   90.00
_cell.angle_gamma   90.00
#
_symmetry.space_group_name_H-M   'P 1'
#
loop_
_entity.id
_entity.type
_entity.pdbx_description
1 polymer ?
#
loop_
_entity_poly.entity_id
_entity_poly.type
_entity_poly.pdbx_seq_one_letter_code
_entity_poly.pdbx_strand_id
1 'polypeptide(L)'
;MNKQLIALIFGLTTAAVSADTTVVITGSTAFRPIVYDRITNILTGVTATNGADSNHRTFAGTVAGQPGLGAVTIACGFSGSGSGMISVRDQSSVSTTAGNLVPQVAFSDVFPETAGIDGSIFKQDVVGIIPFVFFKNAALINSTGGITNLTQRQVSYLMASSGTLPTAYFGGSSTNDILYLCGRDSGSGTRICTEACVYFSGTPANWWKNTNGVIEPAPGGGFSSGSALAANVAIFNNSIGYAGKPDANSFASTKINFEGYDASDENVATGKYSIWGYEHVVRKNSGTGAPSANQSTVINALITAMKDDAFQTGSALYFGNYVPESEMEVERTADGGPITSILY
;
A
#
# COMPACT_ATOMS: atom_id res chain seq x y z
N MET A 1 -26.12 67.53 38.64
CA MET A 1 -26.62 66.70 37.49
C MET A 1 -25.46 65.90 36.94
N ASN A 2 -25.31 64.65 37.37
CA ASN A 2 -24.24 63.75 36.85
C ASN A 2 -24.78 62.98 35.66
N LYS A 3 -24.17 63.23 34.50
CA LYS A 3 -24.42 62.42 33.26
C LYS A 3 -23.48 61.24 33.29
N GLN A 4 -23.99 60.03 33.56
CA GLN A 4 -23.23 58.78 33.37
C GLN A 4 -23.26 58.46 31.87
N LEU A 5 -22.08 58.37 31.26
CA LEU A 5 -21.86 57.91 29.90
C LEU A 5 -21.71 56.39 29.96
N ILE A 6 -22.72 55.67 29.46
CA ILE A 6 -22.68 54.22 29.29
C ILE A 6 -21.97 53.95 27.92
N ALA A 7 -20.74 53.50 27.98
CA ALA A 7 -20.03 53.00 26.79
C ALA A 7 -20.47 51.57 26.49
N LEU A 8 -21.24 51.38 25.42
CA LEU A 8 -21.64 50.09 24.88
C LEU A 8 -20.46 49.51 24.07
N ILE A 9 -19.71 48.57 24.62
CA ILE A 9 -18.66 47.85 23.91
C ILE A 9 -19.35 46.77 23.06
N PHE A 10 -19.50 47.03 21.76
CA PHE A 10 -19.81 45.98 20.79
C PHE A 10 -18.58 45.12 20.58
N GLY A 11 -18.53 43.92 21.22
CA GLY A 11 -17.58 42.88 20.90
C GLY A 11 -17.85 42.35 19.49
N LEU A 12 -17.09 42.80 18.50
CA LEU A 12 -17.05 42.12 17.21
C LEU A 12 -16.40 40.75 17.42
N THR A 13 -17.21 39.70 17.55
CA THR A 13 -16.74 38.34 17.35
C THR A 13 -16.52 38.17 15.84
N THR A 14 -15.28 38.33 15.40
CA THR A 14 -14.89 37.90 14.06
C THR A 14 -15.04 36.36 14.04
N ALA A 15 -16.11 35.88 13.43
CA ALA A 15 -16.18 34.48 13.05
C ALA A 15 -14.99 34.25 12.10
N ALA A 16 -14.01 33.48 12.56
CA ALA A 16 -12.93 33.04 11.70
C ALA A 16 -13.59 32.23 10.56
N VAL A 17 -13.57 32.78 9.34
CA VAL A 17 -13.97 32.04 8.15
C VAL A 17 -12.93 30.95 7.99
N SER A 18 -13.32 29.71 8.36
CA SER A 18 -12.46 28.54 8.13
C SER A 18 -12.37 28.32 6.62
N ALA A 19 -11.14 28.33 6.10
CA ALA A 19 -10.91 28.01 4.70
C ALA A 19 -11.06 26.49 4.51
N ASP A 20 -11.73 26.08 3.43
CA ASP A 20 -11.84 24.68 3.05
C ASP A 20 -10.45 24.03 2.93
N THR A 21 -10.30 22.84 3.51
CA THR A 21 -9.03 22.11 3.53
C THR A 21 -9.07 20.95 2.55
N THR A 22 -8.16 20.96 1.58
CA THR A 22 -7.98 19.81 0.67
C THR A 22 -6.70 19.08 1.01
N VAL A 23 -6.80 17.75 1.15
CA VAL A 23 -5.65 16.82 1.29
C VAL A 23 -5.67 15.85 0.11
N VAL A 24 -4.55 15.71 -0.57
CA VAL A 24 -4.40 14.77 -1.68
C VAL A 24 -3.51 13.61 -1.25
N ILE A 25 -4.02 12.39 -1.41
CA ILE A 25 -3.39 11.13 -0.99
C ILE A 25 -3.06 10.29 -2.21
N THR A 26 -1.86 9.70 -2.21
CA THR A 26 -1.40 8.77 -3.25
C THR A 26 -0.67 7.58 -2.62
N GLY A 27 -0.03 6.71 -3.44
CA GLY A 27 0.89 5.67 -2.97
C GLY A 27 0.33 4.26 -3.04
N SER A 28 0.51 3.49 -1.97
CA SER A 28 0.22 2.05 -1.89
C SER A 28 -1.19 1.67 -2.32
N THR A 29 -1.29 0.86 -3.36
CA THR A 29 -2.57 0.28 -3.78
C THR A 29 -3.00 -0.87 -2.88
N ALA A 30 -2.06 -1.49 -2.16
CA ALA A 30 -2.32 -2.63 -1.29
C ALA A 30 -2.94 -2.21 0.06
N PHE A 31 -2.61 -1.01 0.56
CA PHE A 31 -3.17 -0.45 1.80
C PHE A 31 -4.38 0.47 1.57
N ARG A 32 -4.70 0.78 0.32
CA ARG A 32 -5.83 1.63 -0.08
C ARG A 32 -7.15 1.31 0.61
N PRO A 33 -7.58 0.04 0.80
CA PRO A 33 -8.85 -0.25 1.48
C PRO A 33 -8.91 0.29 2.91
N ILE A 34 -7.80 0.18 3.65
CA ILE A 34 -7.66 0.74 5.00
C ILE A 34 -7.75 2.27 4.97
N VAL A 35 -7.05 2.90 4.02
CA VAL A 35 -7.09 4.36 3.89
C VAL A 35 -8.51 4.86 3.67
N TYR A 36 -9.27 4.23 2.77
CA TYR A 36 -10.65 4.60 2.49
C TYR A 36 -11.57 4.42 3.71
N ASP A 37 -11.43 3.30 4.42
CA ASP A 37 -12.20 3.01 5.62
C ASP A 37 -11.91 4.06 6.70
N ARG A 38 -10.64 4.36 6.96
CA ARG A 38 -10.24 5.31 7.99
C ARG A 38 -10.60 6.76 7.63
N ILE A 39 -10.58 7.14 6.35
CA ILE A 39 -11.13 8.44 5.92
C ILE A 39 -12.60 8.57 6.31
N THR A 40 -13.41 7.53 6.07
CA THR A 40 -14.83 7.56 6.45
C THR A 40 -15.03 7.59 7.96
N ASN A 41 -14.10 7.05 8.74
CA ASN A 41 -14.15 7.07 10.20
C ASN A 41 -13.83 8.45 10.78
N ILE A 42 -12.87 9.18 10.24
CA ILE A 42 -12.47 10.51 10.75
C ILE A 42 -13.40 11.64 10.30
N LEU A 43 -14.16 11.43 9.24
CA LEU A 43 -15.08 12.45 8.69
C LEU A 43 -16.52 12.24 9.19
N THR A 44 -17.23 13.33 9.42
CA THR A 44 -18.69 13.36 9.67
C THR A 44 -19.39 14.02 8.48
N GLY A 45 -20.64 13.59 8.21
CA GLY A 45 -21.40 14.07 7.04
C GLY A 45 -20.74 13.66 5.71
N VAL A 46 -20.15 12.47 5.68
CA VAL A 46 -19.32 12.00 4.56
C VAL A 46 -20.13 11.86 3.28
N THR A 47 -19.61 12.44 2.21
CA THR A 47 -19.98 12.12 0.82
C THR A 47 -18.76 11.57 0.09
N ALA A 48 -18.97 10.60 -0.81
CA ALA A 48 -17.87 10.00 -1.57
C ALA A 48 -18.19 9.98 -3.07
N THR A 49 -17.22 10.38 -3.89
CA THR A 49 -17.25 10.25 -5.34
C THR A 49 -16.25 9.19 -5.77
N ASN A 50 -16.75 8.10 -6.37
CA ASN A 50 -15.92 7.01 -6.87
C ASN A 50 -15.41 7.32 -8.27
N GLY A 51 -14.16 6.94 -8.55
CA GLY A 51 -13.59 6.93 -9.89
C GLY A 51 -14.04 5.71 -10.73
N ALA A 52 -13.50 5.63 -11.93
CA ALA A 52 -13.73 4.49 -12.83
C ALA A 52 -13.11 3.19 -12.32
N ASP A 53 -12.11 3.29 -11.47
CA ASP A 53 -11.44 2.17 -10.82
C ASP A 53 -11.34 2.37 -9.30
N SER A 54 -10.85 1.35 -8.60
CA SER A 54 -10.71 1.37 -7.15
C SER A 54 -9.58 2.28 -6.65
N ASN A 55 -8.71 2.81 -7.52
CA ASN A 55 -7.58 3.65 -7.11
C ASN A 55 -7.97 5.11 -6.92
N HIS A 56 -9.11 5.53 -7.46
CA HIS A 56 -9.55 6.92 -7.47
C HIS A 56 -10.84 7.10 -6.68
N ARG A 57 -10.79 7.91 -5.63
CA ARG A 57 -11.96 8.27 -4.82
C ARG A 57 -11.74 9.62 -4.13
N THR A 58 -12.78 10.43 -4.06
CA THR A 58 -12.76 11.68 -3.30
C THR A 58 -13.83 11.62 -2.21
N PHE A 59 -13.47 12.07 -1.01
CA PHE A 59 -14.34 12.17 0.14
C PHE A 59 -14.48 13.65 0.53
N ALA A 60 -15.68 14.04 0.95
CA ALA A 60 -15.92 15.37 1.51
C ALA A 60 -16.71 15.22 2.82
N GLY A 61 -16.45 16.10 3.79
CA GLY A 61 -17.09 16.10 5.10
C GLY A 61 -16.43 17.09 6.04
N THR A 62 -16.58 16.89 7.35
CA THR A 62 -15.87 17.64 8.38
C THR A 62 -15.14 16.68 9.31
N VAL A 63 -13.94 17.04 9.77
CA VAL A 63 -13.19 16.16 10.69
C VAL A 63 -13.82 16.22 12.08
N ALA A 64 -14.13 15.05 12.64
CA ALA A 64 -14.73 14.91 13.96
C ALA A 64 -13.85 15.60 15.04
N GLY A 65 -14.45 16.43 15.87
CA GLY A 65 -13.75 17.15 16.93
C GLY A 65 -12.87 18.32 16.48
N GLN A 66 -12.88 18.68 15.18
CA GLN A 66 -12.04 19.75 14.60
C GLN A 66 -12.88 20.82 13.87
N PRO A 67 -13.81 21.53 14.56
CA PRO A 67 -14.70 22.49 13.90
C PRO A 67 -13.98 23.66 13.23
N GLY A 68 -12.76 23.96 13.65
CA GLY A 68 -11.93 25.03 13.06
C GLY A 68 -11.37 24.73 11.67
N LEU A 69 -11.43 23.47 11.19
CA LEU A 69 -10.96 23.09 9.86
C LEU A 69 -11.95 23.43 8.73
N GLY A 70 -13.24 23.67 9.06
CA GLY A 70 -14.29 23.85 8.07
C GLY A 70 -14.58 22.59 7.26
N ALA A 71 -14.96 22.78 5.98
CA ALA A 71 -15.15 21.66 5.06
C ALA A 71 -13.80 21.06 4.67
N VAL A 72 -13.73 19.73 4.66
CA VAL A 72 -12.53 18.97 4.29
C VAL A 72 -12.83 18.12 3.06
N THR A 73 -11.95 18.19 2.08
CA THR A 73 -11.93 17.31 0.90
C THR A 73 -10.66 16.47 0.95
N ILE A 74 -10.81 15.13 0.87
CA ILE A 74 -9.68 14.20 0.76
C ILE A 74 -9.78 13.52 -0.60
N ALA A 75 -8.87 13.87 -1.51
CA ALA A 75 -8.82 13.33 -2.86
C ALA A 75 -7.72 12.25 -2.95
N CYS A 76 -8.09 11.04 -3.34
CA CYS A 76 -7.20 9.90 -3.42
C CYS A 76 -6.93 9.50 -4.87
N GLY A 77 -5.64 9.27 -5.19
CA GLY A 77 -5.18 8.74 -6.47
C GLY A 77 -3.98 7.82 -6.24
N PHE A 78 -4.23 6.51 -6.05
CA PHE A 78 -3.19 5.54 -5.72
C PHE A 78 -2.46 5.05 -6.97
N SER A 79 -1.13 5.11 -6.96
CA SER A 79 -0.28 4.81 -8.13
C SER A 79 0.90 3.88 -7.82
N GLY A 80 0.94 3.32 -6.60
CA GLY A 80 2.06 2.53 -6.07
C GLY A 80 2.95 3.35 -5.13
N SER A 81 3.59 2.68 -4.19
CA SER A 81 4.36 3.29 -3.09
C SER A 81 5.50 4.17 -3.59
N GLY A 82 6.36 3.62 -4.47
CA GLY A 82 7.49 4.37 -5.05
C GLY A 82 7.04 5.55 -5.90
N SER A 83 6.05 5.32 -6.78
CA SER A 83 5.48 6.39 -7.62
C SER A 83 4.84 7.49 -6.78
N GLY A 84 4.14 7.11 -5.70
CA GLY A 84 3.51 8.06 -4.78
C GLY A 84 4.53 8.92 -4.03
N MET A 85 5.59 8.30 -3.50
CA MET A 85 6.68 9.04 -2.83
C MET A 85 7.39 9.99 -3.80
N ILE A 86 7.64 9.58 -5.04
CA ILE A 86 8.20 10.44 -6.09
C ILE A 86 7.26 11.63 -6.36
N SER A 87 5.95 11.40 -6.45
CA SER A 87 4.99 12.48 -6.68
C SER A 87 4.98 13.50 -5.52
N VAL A 88 5.07 13.05 -4.27
CA VAL A 88 5.21 13.95 -3.10
C VAL A 88 6.54 14.69 -3.12
N ARG A 89 7.64 14.01 -3.44
CA ARG A 89 8.98 14.62 -3.53
C ARG A 89 9.02 15.74 -4.57
N ASP A 90 8.57 15.43 -5.79
CA ASP A 90 8.73 16.28 -6.97
C ASP A 90 7.57 17.26 -7.15
N GLN A 91 6.56 17.20 -6.28
CA GLN A 91 5.33 18.00 -6.39
C GLN A 91 4.62 17.81 -7.74
N SER A 92 4.70 16.59 -8.29
CA SER A 92 4.01 16.22 -9.52
C SER A 92 2.57 15.80 -9.22
N SER A 93 1.65 16.20 -10.09
CA SER A 93 0.23 15.89 -9.91
C SER A 93 -0.06 14.40 -10.11
N VAL A 94 -1.03 13.90 -9.35
CA VAL A 94 -1.65 12.59 -9.52
C VAL A 94 -3.09 12.74 -10.00
N SER A 95 -3.59 11.78 -10.76
CA SER A 95 -4.99 11.76 -11.17
C SER A 95 -5.88 11.43 -9.97
N THR A 96 -6.96 12.17 -9.81
CA THR A 96 -8.01 11.91 -8.80
C THR A 96 -9.38 12.14 -9.44
N THR A 97 -10.46 11.79 -8.75
CA THR A 97 -11.83 12.12 -9.22
C THR A 97 -12.12 13.63 -9.18
N ALA A 98 -11.30 14.41 -8.48
CA ALA A 98 -11.38 15.87 -8.43
C ALA A 98 -10.42 16.56 -9.45
N GLY A 99 -9.82 15.80 -10.36
CA GLY A 99 -8.84 16.27 -11.35
C GLY A 99 -7.40 15.91 -10.99
N ASN A 100 -6.45 16.48 -11.71
CA ASN A 100 -5.02 16.29 -11.46
C ASN A 100 -4.57 17.23 -10.32
N LEU A 101 -4.19 16.65 -9.17
CA LEU A 101 -3.84 17.38 -7.97
C LEU A 101 -2.46 16.96 -7.44
N VAL A 102 -1.74 17.89 -6.81
CA VAL A 102 -0.43 17.62 -6.19
C VAL A 102 -0.64 16.99 -4.82
N PRO A 103 -0.07 15.79 -4.55
CA PRO A 103 -0.26 15.10 -3.28
C PRO A 103 0.59 15.71 -2.16
N GLN A 104 0.03 15.75 -0.95
CA GLN A 104 0.72 16.11 0.28
C GLN A 104 1.24 14.90 1.03
N VAL A 105 0.66 13.72 0.78
CA VAL A 105 0.98 12.50 1.50
C VAL A 105 0.96 11.29 0.57
N ALA A 106 1.92 10.38 0.75
CA ALA A 106 1.93 9.08 0.12
C ALA A 106 1.87 7.98 1.19
N PHE A 107 1.10 6.93 0.92
CA PHE A 107 1.21 5.67 1.63
C PHE A 107 2.25 4.79 0.96
N SER A 108 3.09 4.13 1.74
CA SER A 108 4.20 3.35 1.18
C SER A 108 4.46 2.06 1.95
N ASP A 109 4.41 0.95 1.24
CA ASP A 109 4.74 -0.39 1.73
C ASP A 109 6.25 -0.58 1.96
N VAL A 110 7.06 0.42 1.60
CA VAL A 110 8.53 0.34 1.64
C VAL A 110 9.15 1.61 2.21
N PHE A 111 10.34 1.47 2.76
CA PHE A 111 11.17 2.61 3.12
C PHE A 111 11.54 3.41 1.86
N PRO A 112 11.62 4.76 1.93
CA PRO A 112 12.03 5.58 0.81
C PRO A 112 13.38 5.15 0.21
N GLU A 113 14.34 4.78 1.05
CA GLU A 113 15.69 4.37 0.65
C GLU A 113 15.67 3.10 -0.21
N THR A 114 14.77 2.15 0.09
CA THR A 114 14.59 0.93 -0.71
C THR A 114 14.05 1.26 -2.10
N ALA A 115 13.23 2.31 -2.21
CA ALA A 115 12.76 2.84 -3.49
C ALA A 115 13.77 3.77 -4.18
N GLY A 116 14.97 3.92 -3.65
CA GLY A 116 16.02 4.81 -4.19
C GLY A 116 15.74 6.29 -3.96
N ILE A 117 14.99 6.63 -2.91
CA ILE A 117 14.60 8.00 -2.59
C ILE A 117 15.26 8.40 -1.26
N ASP A 118 15.78 9.63 -1.18
CA ASP A 118 16.30 10.17 0.06
C ASP A 118 15.18 10.34 1.11
N GLY A 119 15.18 9.50 2.13
CA GLY A 119 14.19 9.51 3.20
C GLY A 119 14.33 10.70 4.16
N SER A 120 15.48 11.38 4.18
CA SER A 120 15.74 12.50 5.10
C SER A 120 14.84 13.72 4.83
N ILE A 121 14.29 13.84 3.62
CA ILE A 121 13.36 14.91 3.25
C ILE A 121 11.93 14.65 3.73
N PHE A 122 11.65 13.45 4.23
CA PHE A 122 10.32 13.04 4.64
C PHE A 122 10.19 12.90 6.16
N LYS A 123 9.00 13.17 6.63
CA LYS A 123 8.48 12.64 7.88
C LYS A 123 7.73 11.36 7.56
N GLN A 124 8.02 10.30 8.32
CA GLN A 124 7.42 8.99 8.16
C GLN A 124 6.73 8.58 9.46
N ASP A 125 5.55 7.98 9.36
CA ASP A 125 4.85 7.35 10.48
C ASP A 125 4.42 5.95 10.03
N VAL A 126 4.81 4.91 10.75
CA VAL A 126 4.34 3.53 10.51
C VAL A 126 2.91 3.41 11.00
N VAL A 127 2.03 2.77 10.23
CA VAL A 127 0.60 2.60 10.54
C VAL A 127 0.12 1.16 10.41
N GLY A 128 1.02 0.22 10.16
CA GLY A 128 0.71 -1.21 10.09
C GLY A 128 1.77 -2.00 9.34
N ILE A 129 1.55 -3.31 9.27
CA ILE A 129 2.42 -4.26 8.57
C ILE A 129 1.61 -4.95 7.48
N ILE A 130 2.17 -4.99 6.26
CA ILE A 130 1.54 -5.67 5.14
C ILE A 130 2.38 -6.86 4.68
N PRO A 131 1.85 -8.09 4.78
CA PRO A 131 2.48 -9.26 4.18
C PRO A 131 2.28 -9.28 2.66
N PHE A 132 3.31 -9.66 1.90
CA PHE A 132 3.22 -9.95 0.49
C PHE A 132 3.33 -11.45 0.27
N VAL A 133 2.40 -12.00 -0.50
CA VAL A 133 2.28 -13.46 -0.64
C VAL A 133 2.41 -13.88 -2.09
N PHE A 134 3.04 -15.03 -2.30
CA PHE A 134 2.99 -15.72 -3.58
C PHE A 134 1.71 -16.55 -3.67
N PHE A 135 1.14 -16.61 -4.85
CA PHE A 135 -0.08 -17.37 -5.09
C PHE A 135 -0.21 -17.83 -6.54
N LYS A 136 -1.04 -18.84 -6.74
CA LYS A 136 -1.44 -19.41 -8.04
C LYS A 136 -2.95 -19.56 -8.10
N ASN A 137 -3.49 -19.79 -9.28
CA ASN A 137 -4.93 -20.05 -9.43
C ASN A 137 -5.34 -21.36 -8.71
N ALA A 138 -6.36 -21.28 -7.86
CA ALA A 138 -6.86 -22.43 -7.11
C ALA A 138 -7.57 -23.48 -8.03
N ALA A 139 -8.18 -23.03 -9.11
CA ALA A 139 -8.91 -23.90 -10.05
C ALA A 139 -8.03 -24.45 -11.19
N LEU A 140 -6.92 -23.76 -11.50
CA LEU A 140 -6.00 -24.13 -12.58
C LEU A 140 -4.77 -24.82 -12.00
N ILE A 141 -4.92 -26.10 -11.68
CA ILE A 141 -3.89 -26.87 -10.96
C ILE A 141 -2.85 -27.53 -11.87
N ASN A 142 -2.97 -27.50 -13.14
CA ASN A 142 -2.03 -28.05 -14.14
C ASN A 142 -0.65 -28.43 -13.56
N SER A 143 0.42 -28.16 -14.25
CA SER A 143 1.79 -28.44 -13.78
C SER A 143 2.23 -27.59 -12.58
N THR A 144 1.50 -26.51 -12.24
CA THR A 144 1.75 -25.73 -11.01
C THR A 144 1.15 -26.37 -9.75
N GLY A 145 0.36 -27.44 -9.86
CA GLY A 145 -0.30 -28.12 -8.73
C GLY A 145 0.64 -28.52 -7.61
N GLY A 146 1.84 -28.96 -7.94
CA GLY A 146 2.89 -29.36 -6.99
C GLY A 146 3.66 -28.20 -6.36
N ILE A 147 3.48 -26.98 -6.81
CA ILE A 147 4.19 -25.80 -6.26
C ILE A 147 3.47 -25.35 -4.99
N THR A 148 3.99 -25.71 -3.83
CA THR A 148 3.42 -25.40 -2.52
C THR A 148 4.33 -24.53 -1.67
N ASN A 149 5.60 -24.41 -2.06
CA ASN A 149 6.61 -23.60 -1.38
C ASN A 149 7.59 -23.01 -2.39
N LEU A 150 8.05 -21.82 -2.13
CA LEU A 150 9.13 -21.14 -2.86
C LEU A 150 10.23 -20.78 -1.89
N THR A 151 11.47 -20.93 -2.33
CA THR A 151 12.63 -20.41 -1.61
C THR A 151 13.06 -19.06 -2.19
N GLN A 152 13.74 -18.28 -1.39
CA GLN A 152 14.34 -17.00 -1.80
C GLN A 152 15.18 -17.15 -3.09
N ARG A 153 16.02 -18.20 -3.17
CA ARG A 153 16.85 -18.46 -4.34
C ARG A 153 16.03 -18.79 -5.59
N GLN A 154 14.96 -19.57 -5.43
CA GLN A 154 14.08 -19.91 -6.56
C GLN A 154 13.41 -18.65 -7.12
N VAL A 155 12.90 -17.76 -6.25
CA VAL A 155 12.25 -16.52 -6.69
C VAL A 155 13.26 -15.60 -7.34
N SER A 156 14.43 -15.37 -6.71
CA SER A 156 15.48 -14.51 -7.28
C SER A 156 15.94 -15.02 -8.64
N TYR A 157 16.12 -16.35 -8.79
CA TYR A 157 16.53 -16.94 -10.07
C TYR A 157 15.42 -16.85 -11.13
N LEU A 158 14.14 -17.04 -10.74
CA LEU A 158 13.01 -16.86 -11.65
C LEU A 158 12.93 -15.41 -12.17
N MET A 159 13.13 -14.43 -11.31
CA MET A 159 13.20 -13.01 -11.71
C MET A 159 14.36 -12.76 -12.67
N ALA A 160 15.55 -13.31 -12.41
CA ALA A 160 16.74 -13.20 -13.26
C ALA A 160 16.57 -13.91 -14.62
N SER A 161 15.73 -14.94 -14.69
CA SER A 161 15.47 -15.76 -15.88
C SER A 161 14.29 -15.25 -16.73
N SER A 162 14.09 -13.94 -16.78
CA SER A 162 12.98 -13.30 -17.52
C SER A 162 11.59 -13.74 -17.04
N GLY A 163 11.46 -14.14 -15.79
CA GLY A 163 10.21 -14.59 -15.20
C GLY A 163 9.67 -15.91 -15.74
N THR A 164 10.56 -16.76 -16.32
CA THR A 164 10.17 -18.06 -16.90
C THR A 164 11.19 -19.14 -16.59
N LEU A 165 10.70 -20.26 -16.03
CA LEU A 165 11.50 -21.48 -15.80
C LEU A 165 10.58 -22.71 -15.88
N PRO A 166 11.11 -23.92 -16.15
CA PRO A 166 10.31 -25.14 -16.06
C PRO A 166 9.67 -25.30 -14.67
N THR A 167 8.39 -25.71 -14.62
CA THR A 167 7.65 -25.86 -13.36
C THR A 167 8.29 -26.86 -12.40
N ALA A 168 8.99 -27.88 -12.94
CA ALA A 168 9.69 -28.90 -12.14
C ALA A 168 10.78 -28.30 -11.21
N TYR A 169 11.35 -27.12 -11.52
CA TYR A 169 12.31 -26.44 -10.63
C TYR A 169 11.67 -25.98 -9.29
N PHE A 170 10.35 -25.91 -9.25
CA PHE A 170 9.58 -25.41 -8.12
C PHE A 170 8.70 -26.49 -7.47
N GLY A 171 8.90 -27.76 -7.82
CA GLY A 171 8.06 -28.86 -7.34
C GLY A 171 6.81 -29.09 -8.20
N GLY A 172 6.73 -28.45 -9.37
CA GLY A 172 5.70 -28.75 -10.37
C GLY A 172 5.89 -30.12 -11.00
N SER A 173 4.86 -30.62 -11.69
CA SER A 173 4.81 -31.99 -12.22
C SER A 173 5.48 -32.17 -13.58
N SER A 174 5.90 -31.11 -14.25
CA SER A 174 6.39 -31.17 -15.63
C SER A 174 7.71 -30.41 -15.84
N THR A 175 8.64 -31.06 -16.53
CA THR A 175 9.87 -30.43 -17.02
C THR A 175 9.70 -29.66 -18.32
N ASN A 176 8.61 -29.90 -19.04
CA ASN A 176 8.30 -29.27 -20.32
C ASN A 176 7.42 -28.03 -20.18
N ASP A 177 6.66 -27.94 -19.09
CA ASP A 177 5.77 -26.80 -18.85
C ASP A 177 6.55 -25.64 -18.23
N ILE A 178 6.39 -24.48 -18.78
CA ILE A 178 7.02 -23.26 -18.31
C ILE A 178 6.14 -22.62 -17.23
N LEU A 179 6.76 -22.28 -16.09
CA LEU A 179 6.19 -21.38 -15.09
C LEU A 179 6.39 -19.93 -15.52
N TYR A 180 5.35 -19.13 -15.41
CA TYR A 180 5.36 -17.70 -15.73
C TYR A 180 5.17 -16.87 -14.46
N LEU A 181 6.04 -15.92 -14.22
CA LEU A 181 5.92 -14.99 -13.11
C LEU A 181 5.14 -13.73 -13.54
N CYS A 182 4.01 -13.52 -12.90
CA CYS A 182 3.24 -12.28 -13.01
C CYS A 182 3.73 -11.30 -11.96
N GLY A 183 4.13 -10.10 -12.34
CA GLY A 183 4.70 -9.12 -11.44
C GLY A 183 4.09 -7.73 -11.59
N ARG A 184 4.49 -6.85 -10.69
CA ARG A 184 4.05 -5.46 -10.60
C ARG A 184 4.98 -4.53 -11.38
N ASP A 185 4.49 -3.35 -11.73
CA ASP A 185 5.30 -2.28 -12.31
C ASP A 185 6.42 -1.79 -11.35
N SER A 186 7.36 -1.01 -11.87
CA SER A 186 8.53 -0.56 -11.12
C SER A 186 8.22 0.43 -9.98
N GLY A 187 7.05 1.06 -9.99
CA GLY A 187 6.61 1.99 -8.92
C GLY A 187 5.92 1.29 -7.76
N SER A 188 5.70 -0.02 -7.85
CA SER A 188 4.99 -0.79 -6.84
C SER A 188 5.87 -1.10 -5.62
N GLY A 189 5.43 -0.69 -4.42
CA GLY A 189 6.07 -1.08 -3.16
C GLY A 189 6.08 -2.59 -2.95
N THR A 190 5.00 -3.28 -3.30
CA THR A 190 4.93 -4.76 -3.29
C THR A 190 6.09 -5.38 -4.07
N ARG A 191 6.39 -4.86 -5.28
CA ARG A 191 7.53 -5.32 -6.08
C ARG A 191 8.85 -4.99 -5.42
N ILE A 192 9.05 -3.73 -5.04
CA ILE A 192 10.28 -3.22 -4.44
C ILE A 192 10.61 -4.02 -3.16
N CYS A 193 9.64 -4.21 -2.27
CA CYS A 193 9.83 -4.99 -1.05
C CYS A 193 10.11 -6.48 -1.35
N THR A 194 9.38 -7.09 -2.27
CA THR A 194 9.59 -8.50 -2.63
C THR A 194 10.99 -8.69 -3.22
N GLU A 195 11.42 -7.83 -4.16
CA GLU A 195 12.77 -7.87 -4.75
C GLU A 195 13.85 -7.73 -3.67
N ALA A 196 13.69 -6.79 -2.74
CA ALA A 196 14.62 -6.62 -1.60
C ALA A 196 14.66 -7.87 -0.70
N CYS A 197 13.50 -8.44 -0.34
CA CYS A 197 13.41 -9.62 0.53
C CYS A 197 13.99 -10.89 -0.11
N VAL A 198 14.01 -10.98 -1.44
CA VAL A 198 14.63 -12.12 -2.14
C VAL A 198 16.06 -11.82 -2.62
N TYR A 199 16.62 -10.68 -2.21
CA TYR A 199 17.96 -10.19 -2.61
C TYR A 199 18.16 -10.14 -4.13
N PHE A 200 17.12 -9.77 -4.85
CA PHE A 200 17.18 -9.55 -6.28
C PHE A 200 17.47 -8.07 -6.56
N SER A 201 18.64 -7.79 -7.11
CA SER A 201 19.10 -6.41 -7.44
C SER A 201 19.11 -6.11 -8.93
N GLY A 202 18.64 -7.04 -9.76
CA GLY A 202 18.56 -6.86 -11.21
C GLY A 202 17.30 -6.12 -11.66
N THR A 203 17.22 -5.87 -12.96
CA THR A 203 15.95 -5.50 -13.59
C THR A 203 15.33 -6.77 -14.18
N PRO A 204 14.13 -7.19 -13.73
CA PRO A 204 13.46 -8.31 -14.34
C PRO A 204 13.22 -8.02 -15.82
N ALA A 205 13.63 -8.94 -16.70
CA ALA A 205 13.53 -8.70 -18.13
C ALA A 205 12.07 -8.66 -18.60
N ASN A 206 11.21 -9.47 -18.00
CA ASN A 206 9.79 -9.50 -18.32
C ASN A 206 8.93 -9.90 -17.10
N TRP A 207 7.70 -9.37 -17.06
CA TRP A 207 6.57 -9.89 -16.32
C TRP A 207 5.53 -10.38 -17.33
N TRP A 208 4.79 -11.43 -17.00
CA TRP A 208 3.95 -12.12 -17.97
C TRP A 208 2.46 -11.90 -17.68
N LYS A 209 1.67 -11.85 -18.74
CA LYS A 209 0.21 -11.83 -18.68
C LYS A 209 -0.40 -12.81 -19.68
N ASN A 210 -1.61 -13.20 -19.43
CA ASN A 210 -2.47 -13.91 -20.39
C ASN A 210 -3.59 -12.97 -20.86
N THR A 211 -3.65 -12.72 -22.16
CA THR A 211 -4.73 -11.95 -22.77
C THR A 211 -5.47 -12.88 -23.72
N ASN A 212 -6.65 -13.37 -23.32
CA ASN A 212 -7.49 -14.26 -24.13
C ASN A 212 -6.74 -15.49 -24.69
N GLY A 213 -5.89 -16.11 -23.87
CA GLY A 213 -5.10 -17.27 -24.27
C GLY A 213 -3.73 -16.96 -24.89
N VAL A 214 -3.43 -15.70 -25.16
CA VAL A 214 -2.11 -15.27 -25.64
C VAL A 214 -1.23 -14.90 -24.46
N ILE A 215 -0.07 -15.56 -24.35
CA ILE A 215 0.93 -15.28 -23.32
C ILE A 215 1.90 -14.26 -23.88
N GLU A 216 2.00 -13.11 -23.22
CA GLU A 216 2.83 -12.00 -23.66
C GLU A 216 3.40 -11.22 -22.46
N PRO A 217 4.48 -10.43 -22.65
CA PRO A 217 4.96 -9.54 -21.58
C PRO A 217 3.89 -8.55 -21.15
N ALA A 218 3.75 -8.32 -19.85
CA ALA A 218 2.84 -7.33 -19.30
C ALA A 218 3.26 -5.91 -19.71
N PRO A 219 2.34 -5.04 -20.13
CA PRO A 219 2.65 -3.69 -20.56
C PRO A 219 3.20 -2.85 -19.38
N GLY A 220 4.02 -1.85 -19.70
CA GLY A 220 4.57 -0.94 -18.67
C GLY A 220 5.51 -1.61 -17.67
N GLY A 221 6.00 -2.82 -17.96
CA GLY A 221 6.89 -3.55 -17.06
C GLY A 221 6.18 -4.15 -15.84
N GLY A 222 4.89 -4.47 -15.94
CA GLY A 222 4.12 -5.16 -14.90
C GLY A 222 2.73 -4.56 -14.66
N PHE A 223 1.99 -5.16 -13.74
CA PHE A 223 0.62 -4.74 -13.39
C PHE A 223 0.64 -3.53 -12.46
N SER A 224 -0.23 -2.55 -12.71
CA SER A 224 -0.34 -1.32 -11.90
C SER A 224 -0.97 -1.52 -10.52
N SER A 225 -1.66 -2.66 -10.28
CA SER A 225 -2.24 -2.98 -8.97
C SER A 225 -2.15 -4.47 -8.66
N GLY A 226 -2.18 -4.83 -7.37
CA GLY A 226 -2.20 -6.24 -6.93
C GLY A 226 -3.48 -6.94 -7.38
N SER A 227 -4.62 -6.26 -7.38
CA SER A 227 -5.89 -6.80 -7.86
C SER A 227 -5.89 -7.11 -9.36
N ALA A 228 -5.28 -6.26 -10.20
CA ALA A 228 -5.14 -6.54 -11.62
C ALA A 228 -4.22 -7.75 -11.89
N LEU A 229 -3.14 -7.86 -11.12
CA LEU A 229 -2.25 -9.02 -11.16
C LEU A 229 -2.99 -10.30 -10.74
N ALA A 230 -3.71 -10.26 -9.62
CA ALA A 230 -4.44 -11.42 -9.12
C ALA A 230 -5.54 -11.88 -10.11
N ALA A 231 -6.25 -10.96 -10.75
CA ALA A 231 -7.20 -11.27 -11.81
C ALA A 231 -6.55 -11.98 -13.01
N ASN A 232 -5.33 -11.56 -13.38
CA ASN A 232 -4.58 -12.24 -14.45
C ASN A 232 -4.14 -13.65 -14.03
N VAL A 233 -3.60 -13.84 -12.82
CA VAL A 233 -3.23 -15.17 -12.31
C VAL A 233 -4.45 -16.10 -12.27
N ALA A 234 -5.63 -15.58 -11.97
CA ALA A 234 -6.87 -16.35 -11.92
C ALA A 234 -7.27 -17.00 -13.27
N ILE A 235 -6.76 -16.51 -14.39
CA ILE A 235 -7.04 -17.04 -15.75
C ILE A 235 -5.80 -17.58 -16.46
N PHE A 236 -4.63 -17.53 -15.80
CA PHE A 236 -3.36 -17.88 -16.42
C PHE A 236 -2.83 -19.21 -15.87
N ASN A 237 -2.91 -20.28 -16.65
CA ASN A 237 -2.29 -21.56 -16.32
C ASN A 237 -0.77 -21.43 -16.24
N ASN A 238 -0.16 -22.28 -15.38
CA ASN A 238 1.29 -22.29 -15.18
C ASN A 238 1.87 -20.93 -14.76
N SER A 239 1.07 -20.09 -14.12
CA SER A 239 1.54 -18.83 -13.57
C SER A 239 1.53 -18.81 -12.05
N ILE A 240 2.44 -18.03 -11.50
CA ILE A 240 2.39 -17.54 -10.13
C ILE A 240 2.45 -16.02 -10.14
N GLY A 241 1.88 -15.43 -9.11
CA GLY A 241 1.97 -13.99 -8.86
C GLY A 241 2.36 -13.71 -7.43
N TYR A 242 2.64 -12.45 -7.13
CA TYR A 242 2.82 -11.95 -5.77
C TYR A 242 2.10 -10.62 -5.60
N ALA A 243 1.43 -10.45 -4.47
CA ALA A 243 0.67 -9.24 -4.15
C ALA A 243 0.58 -9.06 -2.64
N GLY A 244 0.09 -7.90 -2.20
CA GLY A 244 -0.35 -7.74 -0.82
C GLY A 244 -1.39 -8.80 -0.46
N LYS A 245 -1.33 -9.32 0.75
CA LYS A 245 -2.22 -10.39 1.23
C LYS A 245 -3.71 -10.07 0.99
N PRO A 246 -4.21 -8.82 1.14
CA PRO A 246 -5.60 -8.47 0.83
C PRO A 246 -5.98 -8.72 -0.63
N ASP A 247 -5.12 -8.35 -1.58
CA ASP A 247 -5.39 -8.56 -3.01
C ASP A 247 -5.41 -10.06 -3.33
N ALA A 248 -4.47 -10.85 -2.79
CA ALA A 248 -4.44 -12.29 -2.96
C ALA A 248 -5.65 -13.00 -2.32
N ASN A 249 -6.19 -12.46 -1.20
CA ASN A 249 -7.38 -12.99 -0.55
C ASN A 249 -8.68 -12.71 -1.33
N SER A 250 -8.70 -11.65 -2.14
CA SER A 250 -9.89 -11.24 -2.91
C SER A 250 -10.21 -12.13 -4.10
N PHE A 251 -9.32 -13.05 -4.48
CA PHE A 251 -9.47 -13.95 -5.62
C PHE A 251 -9.37 -15.41 -5.18
N ALA A 252 -10.03 -16.30 -5.94
CA ALA A 252 -9.89 -17.75 -5.76
C ALA A 252 -8.46 -18.18 -6.11
N SER A 253 -7.55 -18.03 -5.16
CA SER A 253 -6.13 -18.34 -5.29
C SER A 253 -5.68 -19.34 -4.23
N THR A 254 -4.67 -20.13 -4.58
CA THR A 254 -3.92 -20.95 -3.61
C THR A 254 -2.63 -20.24 -3.26
N LYS A 255 -2.48 -19.86 -2.01
CA LYS A 255 -1.24 -19.26 -1.51
C LYS A 255 -0.12 -20.28 -1.50
N ILE A 256 1.09 -19.82 -1.74
CA ILE A 256 2.31 -20.61 -1.78
C ILE A 256 3.15 -20.16 -0.59
N ASN A 257 3.65 -21.12 0.20
CA ASN A 257 4.56 -20.85 1.30
C ASN A 257 5.87 -20.23 0.80
N PHE A 258 6.52 -19.47 1.65
CA PHE A 258 7.85 -18.95 1.40
C PHE A 258 8.80 -19.41 2.51
N GLU A 259 9.94 -20.02 2.12
CA GLU A 259 10.91 -20.62 3.05
C GLU A 259 10.26 -21.60 4.04
N GLY A 260 9.21 -22.30 3.63
CA GLY A 260 8.48 -23.29 4.43
C GLY A 260 7.33 -22.72 5.27
N TYR A 261 7.15 -21.39 5.32
CA TYR A 261 6.13 -20.75 6.15
C TYR A 261 5.03 -20.12 5.32
N ASP A 262 3.80 -20.20 5.80
CA ASP A 262 2.69 -19.41 5.29
C ASP A 262 2.74 -17.97 5.85
N ALA A 263 2.04 -17.05 5.21
CA ALA A 263 1.93 -15.68 5.65
C ALA A 263 0.81 -15.49 6.69
N SER A 264 0.72 -16.38 7.70
CA SER A 264 -0.15 -16.17 8.86
C SER A 264 0.33 -14.97 9.67
N ASP A 265 -0.57 -14.37 10.42
CA ASP A 265 -0.24 -13.20 11.24
C ASP A 265 0.85 -13.57 12.27
N GLU A 266 0.78 -14.77 12.87
CA GLU A 266 1.80 -15.30 13.77
C GLU A 266 3.18 -15.46 13.08
N ASN A 267 3.24 -16.05 11.89
CA ASN A 267 4.52 -16.25 11.20
C ASN A 267 5.14 -14.92 10.75
N VAL A 268 4.34 -13.92 10.44
CA VAL A 268 4.82 -12.57 10.15
C VAL A 268 5.30 -11.88 11.43
N ALA A 269 4.49 -11.90 12.49
CA ALA A 269 4.80 -11.26 13.77
C ALA A 269 6.11 -11.81 14.39
N THR A 270 6.33 -13.12 14.28
CA THR A 270 7.55 -13.80 14.79
C THR A 270 8.73 -13.77 13.81
N GLY A 271 8.58 -13.18 12.61
CA GLY A 271 9.63 -13.08 11.60
C GLY A 271 9.94 -14.37 10.84
N LYS A 272 9.18 -15.45 11.04
CA LYS A 272 9.33 -16.71 10.28
C LYS A 272 8.97 -16.53 8.81
N TYR A 273 7.91 -15.77 8.53
CA TYR A 273 7.58 -15.31 7.19
C TYR A 273 8.22 -13.95 6.96
N SER A 274 9.16 -13.85 6.02
CA SER A 274 10.04 -12.68 5.89
C SER A 274 9.64 -11.68 4.80
N ILE A 275 8.61 -11.97 3.98
CA ILE A 275 8.17 -11.03 2.94
C ILE A 275 7.03 -10.17 3.45
N TRP A 276 7.35 -9.09 4.10
CA TRP A 276 6.42 -8.09 4.59
C TRP A 276 7.04 -6.70 4.56
N GLY A 277 6.22 -5.65 4.51
CA GLY A 277 6.62 -4.26 4.59
C GLY A 277 5.93 -3.54 5.74
N TYR A 278 6.60 -2.50 6.26
CA TYR A 278 5.89 -1.49 7.03
C TYR A 278 5.05 -0.63 6.09
N GLU A 279 3.84 -0.33 6.48
CA GLU A 279 3.06 0.71 5.80
C GLU A 279 3.38 2.06 6.42
N HIS A 280 4.01 2.92 5.66
CA HIS A 280 4.41 4.26 6.04
C HIS A 280 3.43 5.31 5.52
N VAL A 281 3.12 6.30 6.35
CA VAL A 281 2.55 7.58 5.92
C VAL A 281 3.71 8.54 5.70
N VAL A 282 3.99 8.86 4.44
CA VAL A 282 5.15 9.64 4.02
C VAL A 282 4.71 11.03 3.57
N ARG A 283 5.29 12.08 4.16
CA ARG A 283 5.04 13.48 3.81
C ARG A 283 6.31 14.31 3.91
N LYS A 284 6.43 15.38 3.14
CA LYS A 284 7.59 16.28 3.28
C LYS A 284 7.65 16.87 4.69
N ASN A 285 8.85 16.91 5.25
CA ASN A 285 9.08 17.44 6.59
C ASN A 285 9.12 18.99 6.61
N SER A 286 9.48 19.62 5.47
CA SER A 286 9.58 21.07 5.35
C SER A 286 9.61 21.52 3.88
N GLY A 287 9.55 22.81 3.65
CA GLY A 287 9.71 23.43 2.33
C GLY A 287 8.47 23.30 1.45
N THR A 288 8.67 23.51 0.14
CA THR A 288 7.58 23.44 -0.85
C THR A 288 6.96 22.05 -0.86
N GLY A 289 5.64 22.00 -0.73
CA GLY A 289 4.87 20.75 -0.69
C GLY A 289 4.76 20.09 0.69
N ALA A 290 5.36 20.66 1.73
CA ALA A 290 5.05 20.26 3.09
C ALA A 290 3.58 20.59 3.41
N PRO A 291 2.84 19.68 4.11
CA PRO A 291 1.46 19.94 4.46
C PRO A 291 1.31 21.22 5.30
N SER A 292 0.29 22.03 5.00
CA SER A 292 -0.09 23.15 5.86
C SER A 292 -0.55 22.69 7.25
N ALA A 293 -0.75 23.60 8.19
CA ALA A 293 -1.22 23.26 9.53
C ALA A 293 -2.58 22.52 9.49
N ASN A 294 -3.52 22.98 8.67
CA ASN A 294 -4.83 22.33 8.51
C ASN A 294 -4.71 20.95 7.88
N GLN A 295 -3.92 20.83 6.80
CA GLN A 295 -3.65 19.53 6.17
C GLN A 295 -2.98 18.56 7.14
N SER A 296 -2.01 19.04 7.92
CA SER A 296 -1.33 18.24 8.95
C SER A 296 -2.30 17.74 10.03
N THR A 297 -3.29 18.54 10.42
CA THR A 297 -4.32 18.11 11.36
C THR A 297 -5.16 16.97 10.79
N VAL A 298 -5.59 17.06 9.53
CA VAL A 298 -6.34 15.98 8.86
C VAL A 298 -5.48 14.71 8.73
N ILE A 299 -4.22 14.84 8.30
CA ILE A 299 -3.30 13.72 8.15
C ILE A 299 -3.03 13.04 9.50
N ASN A 300 -2.82 13.81 10.57
CA ASN A 300 -2.59 13.26 11.91
C ASN A 300 -3.84 12.55 12.46
N ALA A 301 -5.04 13.08 12.21
CA ALA A 301 -6.29 12.39 12.57
C ALA A 301 -6.39 11.03 11.85
N LEU A 302 -6.01 10.97 10.57
CA LEU A 302 -6.00 9.73 9.81
C LEU A 302 -4.96 8.73 10.34
N ILE A 303 -3.74 9.18 10.65
CA ILE A 303 -2.69 8.34 11.27
C ILE A 303 -3.19 7.78 12.61
N THR A 304 -3.77 8.61 13.47
CA THR A 304 -4.31 8.18 14.76
C THR A 304 -5.39 7.12 14.58
N ALA A 305 -6.32 7.32 13.62
CA ALA A 305 -7.37 6.36 13.36
C ALA A 305 -6.86 5.02 12.77
N MET A 306 -5.72 5.03 12.06
CA MET A 306 -5.08 3.82 11.54
C MET A 306 -4.34 3.05 12.62
N LYS A 307 -3.73 3.75 13.59
CA LYS A 307 -2.99 3.16 14.73
C LYS A 307 -3.90 2.78 15.89
N ASP A 308 -5.22 2.87 15.75
CA ASP A 308 -6.16 2.46 16.76
C ASP A 308 -6.14 0.94 16.93
N ASP A 309 -5.71 0.45 18.09
CA ASP A 309 -5.57 -0.97 18.38
C ASP A 309 -6.90 -1.73 18.26
N ALA A 310 -8.01 -1.12 18.71
CA ALA A 310 -9.32 -1.75 18.61
C ALA A 310 -9.76 -1.92 17.14
N PHE A 311 -9.36 -1.01 16.26
CA PHE A 311 -9.55 -1.17 14.83
C PHE A 311 -8.65 -2.28 14.27
N GLN A 312 -7.36 -2.25 14.56
CA GLN A 312 -6.39 -3.20 13.99
C GLN A 312 -6.67 -4.63 14.43
N THR A 313 -7.05 -4.85 15.68
CA THR A 313 -7.33 -6.19 16.22
C THR A 313 -8.78 -6.65 16.04
N GLY A 314 -9.74 -5.74 15.87
CA GLY A 314 -11.17 -6.05 15.81
C GLY A 314 -11.81 -5.93 14.43
N SER A 315 -11.17 -5.30 13.46
CA SER A 315 -11.74 -5.10 12.13
C SER A 315 -11.55 -6.30 11.22
N ALA A 316 -12.64 -6.82 10.63
CA ALA A 316 -12.58 -7.85 9.61
C ALA A 316 -11.82 -7.40 8.34
N LEU A 317 -11.69 -6.10 8.10
CA LEU A 317 -10.89 -5.56 7.00
C LEU A 317 -9.39 -5.71 7.28
N TYR A 318 -9.00 -5.57 8.56
CA TYR A 318 -7.61 -5.64 8.98
C TYR A 318 -7.16 -7.10 9.25
N PHE A 319 -7.96 -7.82 10.03
CA PHE A 319 -7.65 -9.18 10.46
C PHE A 319 -7.42 -10.15 9.28
N GLY A 320 -6.33 -10.91 9.34
CA GLY A 320 -5.96 -11.88 8.31
C GLY A 320 -5.46 -11.27 6.99
N ASN A 321 -5.40 -9.92 6.89
CA ASN A 321 -4.89 -9.19 5.74
C ASN A 321 -3.63 -8.39 6.06
N TYR A 322 -3.57 -7.82 7.26
CA TYR A 322 -2.48 -6.99 7.78
C TYR A 322 -2.14 -7.47 9.19
N VAL A 323 -0.97 -7.10 9.69
CA VAL A 323 -0.55 -7.40 11.07
C VAL A 323 -0.44 -6.08 11.83
N PRO A 324 -1.05 -5.97 13.02
CA PRO A 324 -0.87 -4.81 13.90
C PRO A 324 0.60 -4.60 14.25
N GLU A 325 1.04 -3.34 14.28
CA GLU A 325 2.40 -3.01 14.72
C GLU A 325 2.65 -3.51 16.16
N SER A 326 1.61 -3.46 17.02
CA SER A 326 1.66 -3.90 18.42
C SER A 326 1.79 -5.42 18.59
N GLU A 327 1.50 -6.22 17.57
CA GLU A 327 1.64 -7.68 17.62
C GLU A 327 3.01 -8.16 17.10
N MET A 328 3.82 -7.27 16.52
CA MET A 328 5.14 -7.65 16.03
C MET A 328 6.11 -7.96 17.17
N GLU A 329 6.78 -9.09 17.07
CA GLU A 329 7.85 -9.55 17.96
C GLU A 329 9.24 -9.28 17.36
N VAL A 330 9.25 -8.80 16.12
CA VAL A 330 10.46 -8.51 15.36
C VAL A 330 10.36 -7.18 14.63
N GLU A 331 11.52 -6.61 14.33
CA GLU A 331 11.65 -5.39 13.55
C GLU A 331 12.75 -5.50 12.49
N ARG A 332 12.75 -4.55 11.56
CA ARG A 332 13.85 -4.32 10.62
C ARG A 332 13.95 -2.86 10.25
N THR A 333 15.14 -2.40 9.90
CA THR A 333 15.44 -1.00 9.56
C THR A 333 15.47 -0.72 8.07
N ALA A 334 15.30 -1.74 7.24
CA ALA A 334 15.23 -1.64 5.79
C ALA A 334 14.46 -2.84 5.22
N ASP A 335 13.77 -2.66 4.09
CA ASP A 335 13.12 -3.78 3.40
C ASP A 335 14.16 -4.80 2.94
N GLY A 336 13.90 -6.08 3.18
CA GLY A 336 14.86 -7.16 2.95
C GLY A 336 16.06 -7.17 3.90
N GLY A 337 16.15 -6.22 4.83
CA GLY A 337 17.20 -6.17 5.84
C GLY A 337 17.05 -7.26 6.91
N PRO A 338 18.07 -7.42 7.77
CA PRO A 338 18.02 -8.36 8.88
C PRO A 338 16.78 -8.14 9.76
N ILE A 339 16.16 -9.23 10.15
CA ILE A 339 15.03 -9.26 11.09
C ILE A 339 15.61 -9.48 12.48
N THR A 340 15.34 -8.60 13.43
CA THR A 340 15.83 -8.64 14.82
C THR A 340 14.65 -8.74 15.78
N SER A 341 14.79 -9.54 16.86
CA SER A 341 13.78 -9.63 17.90
C SER A 341 13.71 -8.31 18.70
N ILE A 342 12.49 -7.85 18.99
CA ILE A 342 12.22 -6.75 19.91
C ILE A 342 11.85 -7.25 21.33
N LEU A 343 11.67 -8.58 21.48
CA LEU A 343 11.43 -9.21 22.78
C LEU A 343 12.78 -9.53 23.42
N TYR A 344 13.00 -9.02 24.60
CA TYR A 344 14.16 -9.30 25.46
C TYR A 344 13.73 -10.05 26.71
#